data_194f02fc6c247b5f28601cefe5f5087e
#
_entry.id   194f02fc6c247b5f28601cefe5f5087e
#
_cell.length_a   1.000
_cell.length_b   1.000
_cell.length_c   1.000
_cell.angle_alpha   90.00
_cell.angle_beta   90.00
_cell.angle_gamma   90.00
#
_symmetry.space_group_name_H-M   'P 1'
#
loop_
_entity.id
_entity.type
_entity.pdbx_description
1 polymer ?
#
loop_
_entity_poly.entity_id
_entity_poly.type
_entity_poly.pdbx_seq_one_letter_code
_entity_poly.pdbx_strand_id
1 'polypeptide(L)'
;ALSCLEKQHQVDFFIQTTCVSAPSKQEKNFAYYIEPILKEMGFSISYDNANQAFGGNCGNLIAYWPGTDPEIEPLLFSGHMDTIADTGKLKPILKDDVILADGTSILGADDRSAISSYIEAIRAVQKSGMPCGPIELLFTTNEQGGLRGAKHLDKNKVRSRFGYVFDNPGDVGQVIDKAPYWQAFNIWFRMKCGPEGGHIAERS
;
A
#
# COMPACT_ATOMS: atom_id res chain seq x y z
N ALA A 1 -7.96 23.90 1.68
CA ALA A 1 -7.61 22.55 2.10
C ALA A 1 -6.20 22.48 2.74
N LEU A 2 -5.18 23.03 2.09
CA LEU A 2 -3.79 22.99 2.63
C LEU A 2 -3.64 23.57 4.03
N SER A 3 -4.42 24.62 4.39
CA SER A 3 -4.41 25.19 5.75
C SER A 3 -5.02 24.27 6.82
N CYS A 4 -5.69 23.20 6.41
CA CYS A 4 -6.27 22.20 7.30
C CYS A 4 -5.40 20.96 7.48
N LEU A 5 -4.23 20.89 6.82
CA LEU A 5 -3.23 19.86 7.06
C LEU A 5 -2.53 20.10 8.39
N GLU A 6 -2.53 19.10 9.23
CA GLU A 6 -1.85 19.12 10.53
C GLU A 6 -0.59 18.27 10.42
N LYS A 7 0.59 18.91 10.21
CA LYS A 7 1.88 18.23 10.00
C LYS A 7 2.14 17.17 11.09
N GLN A 8 1.91 17.50 12.34
CA GLN A 8 2.16 16.57 13.44
C GLN A 8 1.24 15.35 13.36
N HIS A 9 -0.05 15.56 13.08
CA HIS A 9 -0.99 14.46 12.94
C HIS A 9 -0.62 13.53 11.78
N GLN A 10 -0.16 14.08 10.66
CA GLN A 10 0.31 13.29 9.52
C GLN A 10 1.54 12.42 9.90
N VAL A 11 2.51 13.00 10.62
CA VAL A 11 3.70 12.28 11.10
C VAL A 11 3.30 11.16 12.06
N ASP A 12 2.45 11.46 13.04
CA ASP A 12 2.01 10.50 14.04
C ASP A 12 1.21 9.36 13.40
N PHE A 13 0.33 9.68 12.46
CA PHE A 13 -0.46 8.69 11.74
C PHE A 13 0.42 7.78 10.87
N PHE A 14 1.38 8.35 10.14
CA PHE A 14 2.37 7.56 9.39
C PHE A 14 3.13 6.61 10.33
N ILE A 15 3.66 7.10 11.44
CA ILE A 15 4.36 6.28 12.45
C ILE A 15 3.47 5.13 12.94
N GLN A 16 2.21 5.41 13.25
CA GLN A 16 1.27 4.37 13.67
C GLN A 16 1.06 3.31 12.59
N THR A 17 0.89 3.70 11.33
CA THR A 17 0.71 2.76 10.22
C THR A 17 1.92 1.84 10.03
N THR A 18 3.14 2.34 10.21
CA THR A 18 4.37 1.53 10.08
C THR A 18 4.50 0.46 11.18
N CYS A 19 3.93 0.69 12.36
CA CYS A 19 3.95 -0.27 13.47
C CYS A 19 2.92 -1.42 13.31
N VAL A 20 2.01 -1.33 12.33
CA VAL A 20 1.04 -2.40 12.07
C VAL A 20 1.64 -3.43 11.14
N SER A 21 1.99 -4.59 11.68
CA SER A 21 2.56 -5.67 10.89
C SER A 21 1.60 -6.23 9.85
N ALA A 22 2.05 -6.28 8.61
CA ALA A 22 1.31 -6.85 7.50
C ALA A 22 2.27 -7.35 6.40
N PRO A 23 3.08 -8.37 6.65
CA PRO A 23 3.91 -8.95 5.58
C PRO A 23 3.01 -9.53 4.48
N SER A 24 3.55 -9.63 3.25
CA SER A 24 2.82 -10.15 2.09
C SER A 24 2.02 -11.41 2.40
N LYS A 25 0.76 -11.46 1.99
CA LYS A 25 -0.26 -12.49 2.28
C LYS A 25 -0.85 -12.45 3.70
N GLN A 26 -0.42 -11.52 4.56
CA GLN A 26 -0.90 -11.38 5.94
C GLN A 26 -1.41 -9.97 6.24
N GLU A 27 -2.02 -9.32 5.24
CA GLU A 27 -2.43 -7.92 5.27
C GLU A 27 -3.68 -7.64 6.13
N LYS A 28 -4.37 -8.69 6.58
CA LYS A 28 -5.62 -8.58 7.33
C LYS A 28 -5.53 -7.66 8.54
N ASN A 29 -4.41 -7.69 9.26
CA ASN A 29 -4.22 -6.83 10.44
C ASN A 29 -4.22 -5.35 10.05
N PHE A 30 -3.56 -5.00 8.94
CA PHE A 30 -3.53 -3.64 8.47
C PHE A 30 -4.88 -3.20 7.88
N ALA A 31 -5.53 -4.08 7.12
CA ALA A 31 -6.87 -3.81 6.62
C ALA A 31 -7.84 -3.49 7.78
N TYR A 32 -7.82 -4.27 8.86
CA TYR A 32 -8.65 -4.05 10.03
C TYR A 32 -8.26 -2.82 10.85
N TYR A 33 -7.01 -2.41 10.80
CA TYR A 33 -6.55 -1.15 11.40
C TYR A 33 -7.10 0.07 10.65
N ILE A 34 -7.07 0.03 9.31
CA ILE A 34 -7.50 1.15 8.44
C ILE A 34 -9.02 1.24 8.30
N GLU A 35 -9.72 0.11 8.28
CA GLU A 35 -11.16 0.05 8.02
C GLU A 35 -12.00 0.95 8.94
N PRO A 36 -11.85 0.93 10.29
CA PRO A 36 -12.61 1.81 11.17
C PRO A 36 -12.30 3.28 10.93
N ILE A 37 -11.07 3.64 10.60
CA ILE A 37 -10.66 5.00 10.29
C ILE A 37 -11.40 5.51 9.04
N LEU A 38 -11.43 4.71 7.99
CA LEU A 38 -12.12 5.06 6.76
C LEU A 38 -13.64 5.15 6.96
N LYS A 39 -14.22 4.25 7.77
CA LYS A 39 -15.65 4.30 8.11
C LYS A 39 -16.01 5.59 8.86
N GLU A 40 -15.19 6.00 9.82
CA GLU A 40 -15.36 7.27 10.54
C GLU A 40 -15.31 8.48 9.58
N MET A 41 -14.47 8.41 8.54
CA MET A 41 -14.39 9.40 7.47
C MET A 41 -15.56 9.33 6.46
N GLY A 42 -16.52 8.42 6.65
CA GLY A 42 -17.71 8.28 5.81
C GLY A 42 -17.54 7.40 4.57
N PHE A 43 -16.47 6.61 4.50
CA PHE A 43 -16.28 5.66 3.40
C PHE A 43 -17.15 4.41 3.57
N SER A 44 -17.74 3.94 2.49
CA SER A 44 -18.25 2.58 2.37
C SER A 44 -17.11 1.63 2.00
N ILE A 45 -17.01 0.49 2.69
CA ILE A 45 -15.89 -0.46 2.53
C ILE A 45 -16.39 -1.76 1.92
N SER A 46 -15.62 -2.30 0.99
CA SER A 46 -15.77 -3.65 0.47
C SER A 46 -14.42 -4.32 0.26
N TYR A 47 -14.43 -5.65 0.19
CA TYR A 47 -13.26 -6.44 -0.17
C TYR A 47 -13.57 -7.26 -1.42
N ASP A 48 -12.54 -7.52 -2.22
CA ASP A 48 -12.64 -8.53 -3.27
C ASP A 48 -12.12 -9.90 -2.77
N ASN A 49 -11.98 -10.86 -3.68
CA ASN A 49 -11.51 -12.20 -3.39
C ASN A 49 -10.12 -12.49 -4.00
N ALA A 50 -9.33 -11.46 -4.31
CA ALA A 50 -8.01 -11.62 -4.94
C ALA A 50 -7.08 -12.57 -4.17
N ASN A 51 -7.17 -12.55 -2.83
CA ASN A 51 -6.38 -13.41 -1.94
C ASN A 51 -6.52 -14.90 -2.21
N GLN A 52 -7.65 -15.36 -2.76
CA GLN A 52 -7.86 -16.78 -3.06
C GLN A 52 -6.89 -17.30 -4.12
N ALA A 53 -6.44 -16.44 -5.03
CA ALA A 53 -5.52 -16.82 -6.11
C ALA A 53 -4.09 -17.10 -5.65
N PHE A 54 -3.71 -16.65 -4.45
CA PHE A 54 -2.32 -16.79 -3.95
C PHE A 54 -2.22 -17.20 -2.47
N GLY A 55 -3.35 -17.52 -1.85
CA GLY A 55 -3.39 -17.98 -0.45
C GLY A 55 -3.10 -16.87 0.56
N GLY A 56 -3.56 -15.64 0.30
CA GLY A 56 -3.51 -14.54 1.25
C GLY A 56 -4.66 -14.61 2.27
N ASN A 57 -4.54 -13.87 3.36
CA ASN A 57 -5.54 -13.84 4.43
C ASN A 57 -6.56 -12.70 4.29
N CYS A 58 -6.41 -11.84 3.28
CA CYS A 58 -7.26 -10.68 3.00
C CYS A 58 -7.30 -10.39 1.51
N GLY A 59 -8.45 -9.99 0.96
CA GLY A 59 -8.60 -9.44 -0.38
C GLY A 59 -8.16 -7.98 -0.46
N ASN A 60 -8.20 -7.38 -1.64
CA ASN A 60 -8.01 -5.95 -1.79
C ASN A 60 -9.11 -5.18 -1.06
N LEU A 61 -8.75 -4.13 -0.34
CA LEU A 61 -9.69 -3.21 0.29
C LEU A 61 -10.09 -2.14 -0.72
N ILE A 62 -11.39 -1.97 -0.93
CA ILE A 62 -11.95 -0.97 -1.81
C ILE A 62 -12.88 -0.09 -0.98
N ALA A 63 -12.56 1.20 -0.89
CA ALA A 63 -13.32 2.16 -0.11
C ALA A 63 -13.82 3.28 -1.02
N TYR A 64 -15.08 3.69 -0.83
CA TYR A 64 -15.71 4.72 -1.64
C TYR A 64 -16.37 5.77 -0.75
N TRP A 65 -16.04 7.03 -1.00
CA TRP A 65 -16.69 8.20 -0.41
C TRP A 65 -17.33 9.04 -1.52
N PRO A 66 -18.65 9.37 -1.43
CA PRO A 66 -19.36 10.07 -2.51
C PRO A 66 -18.95 11.55 -2.68
N GLY A 67 -18.11 12.07 -1.78
CA GLY A 67 -17.78 13.49 -1.79
C GLY A 67 -18.96 14.36 -1.43
N THR A 68 -18.92 15.63 -1.86
CA THR A 68 -20.00 16.60 -1.72
C THR A 68 -20.73 16.85 -3.06
N ASP A 69 -20.17 16.40 -4.17
CA ASP A 69 -20.73 16.46 -5.51
C ASP A 69 -20.58 15.09 -6.20
N PRO A 70 -21.60 14.22 -6.09
CA PRO A 70 -21.53 12.84 -6.61
C PRO A 70 -21.64 12.76 -8.14
N GLU A 71 -21.97 13.86 -8.83
CA GLU A 71 -22.04 13.91 -10.29
C GLU A 71 -20.67 14.02 -10.96
N ILE A 72 -19.63 14.38 -10.20
CA ILE A 72 -18.26 14.39 -10.67
C ILE A 72 -17.74 12.94 -10.77
N GLU A 73 -16.93 12.67 -11.79
CA GLU A 73 -16.30 11.35 -11.95
C GLU A 73 -15.38 11.01 -10.75
N PRO A 74 -15.47 9.79 -10.20
CA PRO A 74 -14.66 9.38 -9.05
C PRO A 74 -13.17 9.42 -9.36
N LEU A 75 -12.37 9.88 -8.40
CA LEU A 75 -10.91 9.84 -8.44
C LEU A 75 -10.39 8.70 -7.56
N LEU A 76 -9.56 7.83 -8.14
CA LEU A 76 -8.93 6.72 -7.44
C LEU A 76 -7.57 7.13 -6.88
N PHE A 77 -7.30 6.71 -5.64
CA PHE A 77 -5.95 6.62 -5.09
C PHE A 77 -5.66 5.17 -4.71
N SER A 78 -4.54 4.65 -5.18
CA SER A 78 -4.16 3.27 -4.91
C SER A 78 -2.79 3.19 -4.24
N GLY A 79 -2.67 2.24 -3.31
CA GLY A 79 -1.45 1.85 -2.64
C GLY A 79 -1.53 0.40 -2.23
N HIS A 80 -0.44 -0.17 -1.68
CA HIS A 80 -0.48 -1.55 -1.20
C HIS A 80 -0.36 -1.66 0.32
N MET A 81 -1.03 -2.69 0.87
CA MET A 81 -1.10 -2.91 2.31
C MET A 81 0.07 -3.72 2.86
N ASP A 82 0.73 -4.50 2.03
CA ASP A 82 1.81 -5.36 2.50
C ASP A 82 3.15 -4.64 2.63
N THR A 83 3.98 -5.20 3.48
CA THR A 83 5.38 -4.84 3.65
C THR A 83 6.25 -6.06 3.37
N ILE A 84 7.51 -5.82 2.93
CA ILE A 84 8.44 -6.91 2.61
C ILE A 84 8.84 -7.74 3.84
N ALA A 85 8.70 -7.19 5.05
CA ALA A 85 9.01 -7.85 6.30
C ALA A 85 8.01 -7.48 7.39
N ASP A 86 8.00 -8.27 8.48
CA ASP A 86 7.21 -7.99 9.68
C ASP A 86 7.72 -6.73 10.40
N THR A 87 6.83 -5.78 10.64
CA THR A 87 7.11 -4.52 11.35
C THR A 87 6.56 -4.48 12.78
N GLY A 88 5.98 -5.56 13.29
CA GLY A 88 5.29 -5.57 14.59
C GLY A 88 6.16 -5.28 15.82
N LYS A 89 7.48 -5.26 15.68
CA LYS A 89 8.43 -4.89 16.75
C LYS A 89 9.10 -3.54 16.51
N LEU A 90 8.82 -2.90 15.37
CA LEU A 90 9.42 -1.63 14.98
C LEU A 90 9.08 -0.52 15.96
N LYS A 91 10.07 0.28 16.31
CA LYS A 91 9.94 1.53 17.07
C LYS A 91 10.51 2.67 16.23
N PRO A 92 9.70 3.33 15.40
CA PRO A 92 10.18 4.39 14.53
C PRO A 92 10.80 5.54 15.32
N ILE A 93 11.87 6.10 14.80
CA ILE A 93 12.63 7.20 15.42
C ILE A 93 12.45 8.44 14.54
N LEU A 94 11.87 9.50 15.10
CA LEU A 94 11.86 10.82 14.46
C LEU A 94 13.12 11.59 14.88
N LYS A 95 13.98 11.89 13.92
CA LYS A 95 15.21 12.64 14.13
C LYS A 95 15.47 13.58 12.96
N ASP A 96 15.71 14.86 13.25
CA ASP A 96 16.06 15.89 12.25
C ASP A 96 15.06 15.92 11.07
N ASP A 97 13.75 15.89 11.37
CA ASP A 97 12.64 15.82 10.42
C ASP A 97 12.62 14.55 9.53
N VAL A 98 13.40 13.52 9.87
CA VAL A 98 13.45 12.23 9.18
C VAL A 98 12.93 11.13 10.10
N ILE A 99 12.08 10.26 9.57
CA ILE A 99 11.58 9.08 10.28
C ILE A 99 12.42 7.88 9.87
N LEU A 100 13.04 7.24 10.85
CA LEU A 100 13.98 6.14 10.69
C LEU A 100 13.47 4.87 11.37
N ALA A 101 13.87 3.72 10.84
CA ALA A 101 13.73 2.45 11.56
C ALA A 101 14.76 2.38 12.69
N ASP A 102 14.39 1.73 13.80
CA ASP A 102 15.27 1.51 14.98
C ASP A 102 16.27 0.35 14.81
N GLY A 103 16.28 -0.29 13.65
CA GLY A 103 17.13 -1.44 13.33
C GLY A 103 16.53 -2.79 13.72
N THR A 104 15.35 -2.85 14.35
CA THR A 104 14.67 -4.13 14.66
C THR A 104 13.95 -4.71 13.45
N SER A 105 13.56 -3.85 12.50
CA SER A 105 12.91 -4.20 11.23
C SER A 105 13.13 -3.09 10.20
N ILE A 106 12.55 -3.25 9.02
CA ILE A 106 12.42 -2.18 8.03
C ILE A 106 11.41 -1.13 8.53
N LEU A 107 11.49 0.11 8.03
CA LEU A 107 10.49 1.14 8.36
C LEU A 107 9.10 0.82 7.78
N GLY A 108 9.04 0.13 6.65
CA GLY A 108 7.79 -0.16 5.95
C GLY A 108 7.13 1.09 5.35
N ALA A 109 7.93 2.11 4.99
CA ALA A 109 7.42 3.34 4.38
C ALA A 109 6.77 3.09 3.02
N ASP A 110 7.23 2.12 2.31
CA ASP A 110 6.68 1.53 1.10
C ASP A 110 5.59 0.49 1.51
N ASP A 111 4.29 0.72 1.34
CA ASP A 111 3.66 1.92 0.79
C ASP A 111 2.80 2.67 1.85
N ARG A 112 3.20 2.60 3.14
CA ARG A 112 2.52 3.29 4.25
C ARG A 112 2.53 4.81 4.08
N SER A 113 3.56 5.34 3.43
CA SER A 113 3.68 6.77 3.16
C SER A 113 2.59 7.27 2.23
N ALA A 114 2.29 6.53 1.15
CA ALA A 114 1.20 6.87 0.26
C ALA A 114 -0.17 6.74 0.96
N ILE A 115 -0.44 5.60 1.61
CA ILE A 115 -1.72 5.37 2.30
C ILE A 115 -2.00 6.45 3.35
N SER A 116 -1.01 6.78 4.19
CA SER A 116 -1.19 7.84 5.19
C SER A 116 -1.38 9.21 4.55
N SER A 117 -0.67 9.51 3.46
CA SER A 117 -0.81 10.77 2.73
C SER A 117 -2.20 10.91 2.10
N TYR A 118 -2.75 9.86 1.51
CA TYR A 118 -4.12 9.89 0.96
C TYR A 118 -5.14 10.18 2.05
N ILE A 119 -5.08 9.47 3.16
CA ILE A 119 -6.04 9.61 4.26
C ILE A 119 -5.97 11.03 4.85
N GLU A 120 -4.78 11.56 5.10
CA GLU A 120 -4.61 12.89 5.65
C GLU A 120 -5.02 14.00 4.67
N ALA A 121 -4.73 13.84 3.38
CA ALA A 121 -5.19 14.78 2.35
C ALA A 121 -6.73 14.82 2.29
N ILE A 122 -7.38 13.66 2.34
CA ILE A 122 -8.86 13.58 2.33
C ILE A 122 -9.43 14.19 3.61
N ARG A 123 -8.85 13.93 4.78
CA ARG A 123 -9.25 14.60 6.04
C ARG A 123 -9.16 16.12 5.94
N ALA A 124 -8.08 16.64 5.35
CA ALA A 124 -7.92 18.07 5.16
C ALA A 124 -8.98 18.65 4.21
N VAL A 125 -9.34 17.93 3.14
CA VAL A 125 -10.43 18.32 2.24
C VAL A 125 -11.76 18.34 2.99
N GLN A 126 -12.10 17.29 3.71
CA GLN A 126 -13.32 17.22 4.52
C GLN A 126 -13.40 18.33 5.57
N LYS A 127 -12.30 18.57 6.29
CA LYS A 127 -12.21 19.63 7.32
C LYS A 127 -12.33 21.03 6.71
N SER A 128 -11.87 21.24 5.48
CA SER A 128 -11.94 22.53 4.81
C SER A 128 -13.33 22.91 4.36
N GLY A 129 -14.26 21.96 4.24
CA GLY A 129 -15.60 22.16 3.69
C GLY A 129 -15.60 22.49 2.18
N MET A 130 -14.47 22.32 1.49
CA MET A 130 -14.41 22.56 0.04
C MET A 130 -15.22 21.50 -0.71
N PRO A 131 -15.93 21.88 -1.78
CA PRO A 131 -16.57 20.92 -2.68
C PRO A 131 -15.54 19.93 -3.22
N CYS A 132 -15.90 18.64 -3.23
CA CYS A 132 -15.07 17.57 -3.71
C CYS A 132 -15.94 16.50 -4.37
N GLY A 133 -15.49 15.99 -5.53
CA GLY A 133 -16.10 14.83 -6.15
C GLY A 133 -15.84 13.55 -5.34
N PRO A 134 -16.42 12.44 -5.80
CA PRO A 134 -16.21 11.14 -5.15
C PRO A 134 -14.75 10.72 -5.14
N ILE A 135 -14.34 10.06 -4.05
CA ILE A 135 -12.99 9.49 -3.91
C ILE A 135 -13.12 7.99 -3.69
N GLU A 136 -12.30 7.25 -4.41
CA GLU A 136 -12.17 5.82 -4.26
C GLU A 136 -10.74 5.47 -3.82
N LEU A 137 -10.61 4.64 -2.79
CA LEU A 137 -9.33 4.11 -2.33
C LEU A 137 -9.27 2.63 -2.66
N LEU A 138 -8.19 2.21 -3.29
CA LEU A 138 -7.89 0.81 -3.58
C LEU A 138 -6.58 0.44 -2.88
N PHE A 139 -6.68 -0.30 -1.79
CA PHE A 139 -5.50 -0.82 -1.09
C PHE A 139 -5.30 -2.29 -1.41
N THR A 140 -4.28 -2.56 -2.22
CA THR A 140 -4.01 -3.89 -2.75
C THR A 140 -3.22 -4.74 -1.77
N THR A 141 -3.27 -6.05 -1.98
CA THR A 141 -2.55 -7.06 -1.21
C THR A 141 -1.45 -7.71 -2.04
N ASN A 142 -0.40 -8.21 -1.38
CA ASN A 142 0.68 -8.99 -1.98
C ASN A 142 1.30 -8.31 -3.23
N GLU A 143 1.58 -7.02 -3.09
CA GLU A 143 2.30 -6.23 -4.10
C GLU A 143 3.73 -6.74 -4.20
N GLN A 144 4.44 -6.82 -3.05
CA GLN A 144 5.81 -7.28 -2.91
C GLN A 144 6.02 -8.72 -3.42
N GLY A 145 4.96 -9.52 -3.44
CA GLY A 145 4.93 -10.85 -4.05
C GLY A 145 4.68 -10.86 -5.56
N GLY A 146 4.78 -9.71 -6.22
CA GLY A 146 4.65 -9.54 -7.66
C GLY A 146 3.29 -9.04 -8.12
N LEU A 147 2.75 -8.00 -7.48
CA LEU A 147 1.50 -7.31 -7.84
C LEU A 147 0.28 -8.22 -7.83
N ARG A 148 0.26 -9.25 -6.96
CA ARG A 148 -0.75 -10.30 -7.06
C ARG A 148 -2.16 -9.81 -6.76
N GLY A 149 -2.33 -8.94 -5.76
CA GLY A 149 -3.63 -8.34 -5.47
C GLY A 149 -4.18 -7.56 -6.67
N ALA A 150 -3.35 -6.71 -7.28
CA ALA A 150 -3.74 -5.92 -8.44
C ALA A 150 -4.04 -6.81 -9.67
N LYS A 151 -3.25 -7.88 -9.90
CA LYS A 151 -3.47 -8.83 -11.02
C LYS A 151 -4.79 -9.60 -10.92
N HIS A 152 -5.27 -9.83 -9.70
CA HIS A 152 -6.51 -10.57 -9.44
C HIS A 152 -7.66 -9.68 -8.94
N LEU A 153 -7.52 -8.36 -9.11
CA LEU A 153 -8.55 -7.38 -8.74
C LEU A 153 -9.88 -7.67 -9.45
N ASP A 154 -10.96 -7.72 -8.68
CA ASP A 154 -12.31 -7.68 -9.24
C ASP A 154 -12.64 -6.26 -9.73
N LYS A 155 -12.38 -6.02 -11.00
CA LYS A 155 -12.58 -4.72 -11.64
C LYS A 155 -14.02 -4.22 -11.58
N ASN A 156 -15.01 -5.10 -11.39
CA ASN A 156 -16.41 -4.71 -11.28
C ASN A 156 -16.70 -3.98 -9.96
N LYS A 157 -15.81 -4.05 -8.99
CA LYS A 157 -15.92 -3.34 -7.71
C LYS A 157 -15.32 -1.94 -7.74
N VAL A 158 -14.55 -1.60 -8.77
CA VAL A 158 -13.91 -0.28 -8.94
C VAL A 158 -14.77 0.57 -9.85
N ARG A 159 -15.08 1.77 -9.43
CA ARG A 159 -15.95 2.74 -10.14
C ARG A 159 -15.14 3.74 -10.95
N SER A 160 -13.97 4.11 -10.43
CA SER A 160 -13.11 5.13 -11.03
C SER A 160 -12.47 4.66 -12.33
N ARG A 161 -12.33 5.56 -13.29
CA ARG A 161 -11.73 5.30 -14.61
C ARG A 161 -10.28 5.76 -14.69
N PHE A 162 -9.85 6.61 -13.79
CA PHE A 162 -8.47 7.10 -13.68
C PHE A 162 -8.10 7.29 -12.20
N GLY A 163 -6.81 7.34 -11.91
CA GLY A 163 -6.33 7.50 -10.56
C GLY A 163 -4.83 7.70 -10.47
N TYR A 164 -4.35 7.78 -9.24
CA TYR A 164 -2.94 7.96 -8.91
C TYR A 164 -2.46 6.85 -7.99
N VAL A 165 -1.20 6.45 -8.20
CA VAL A 165 -0.45 5.53 -7.35
C VAL A 165 0.83 6.24 -6.92
N PHE A 166 1.07 6.37 -5.61
CA PHE A 166 2.25 7.06 -5.06
C PHE A 166 3.30 6.05 -4.57
N ASP A 167 3.64 5.11 -5.42
CA ASP A 167 4.51 3.98 -5.12
C ASP A 167 5.80 4.06 -5.95
N ASN A 168 6.42 5.24 -5.97
CA ASN A 168 7.68 5.47 -6.67
C ASN A 168 8.61 6.35 -5.84
N PRO A 169 9.87 5.94 -5.63
CA PRO A 169 10.88 6.81 -5.03
C PRO A 169 11.26 7.92 -6.00
N GLY A 170 11.41 9.13 -5.50
CA GLY A 170 11.84 10.28 -6.29
C GLY A 170 11.30 11.59 -5.74
N ASP A 171 11.54 12.67 -6.48
CA ASP A 171 11.10 14.00 -6.08
C ASP A 171 9.59 14.15 -6.21
N VAL A 172 8.98 14.88 -5.28
CA VAL A 172 7.54 15.19 -5.33
C VAL A 172 7.23 15.97 -6.60
N GLY A 173 6.19 15.52 -7.33
CA GLY A 173 5.75 16.13 -8.59
C GLY A 173 6.26 15.42 -9.84
N GLN A 174 7.10 14.40 -9.71
CA GLN A 174 7.40 13.51 -10.84
C GLN A 174 6.18 12.65 -11.18
N VAL A 175 5.91 12.50 -12.48
CA VAL A 175 4.81 11.66 -12.98
C VAL A 175 5.40 10.58 -13.89
N ILE A 176 5.09 9.33 -13.61
CA ILE A 176 5.43 8.18 -14.45
C ILE A 176 4.18 7.83 -15.26
N ASP A 177 4.21 8.08 -16.55
CA ASP A 177 3.11 7.82 -17.47
C ASP A 177 3.23 6.49 -18.23
N LYS A 178 4.36 5.79 -18.07
CA LYS A 178 4.65 4.51 -18.74
C LYS A 178 5.30 3.55 -17.77
N ALA A 179 4.66 2.42 -17.53
CA ALA A 179 5.22 1.35 -16.72
C ALA A 179 6.09 0.41 -17.59
N PRO A 180 7.26 -0.04 -17.10
CA PRO A 180 8.02 -1.10 -17.76
C PRO A 180 7.29 -2.44 -17.65
N TYR A 181 7.49 -3.30 -18.66
CA TYR A 181 7.10 -4.70 -18.53
C TYR A 181 8.14 -5.42 -17.65
N TRP A 182 7.68 -6.05 -16.57
CA TRP A 182 8.53 -6.83 -15.69
C TRP A 182 8.18 -8.30 -15.72
N GLN A 183 9.20 -9.16 -15.81
CA GLN A 183 9.03 -10.61 -15.80
C GLN A 183 10.15 -11.26 -14.98
N ALA A 184 9.80 -12.13 -14.05
CA ALA A 184 10.77 -12.92 -13.30
C ALA A 184 10.82 -14.36 -13.82
N PHE A 185 12.04 -14.89 -13.92
CA PHE A 185 12.29 -16.27 -14.28
C PHE A 185 13.07 -16.96 -13.16
N ASN A 186 12.60 -18.11 -12.72
CA ASN A 186 13.37 -19.00 -11.84
C ASN A 186 13.93 -20.14 -12.68
N ILE A 187 15.25 -20.29 -12.71
CA ILE A 187 15.93 -21.34 -13.46
C ILE A 187 16.53 -22.31 -12.45
N TRP A 188 16.09 -23.57 -12.50
CA TRP A 188 16.60 -24.63 -11.64
C TRP A 188 17.56 -25.51 -12.43
N PHE A 189 18.83 -25.59 -12.01
CA PHE A 189 19.82 -26.50 -12.54
C PHE A 189 19.92 -27.73 -11.66
N ARG A 190 19.67 -28.91 -12.21
CA ARG A 190 19.90 -30.17 -11.55
C ARG A 190 21.10 -30.87 -12.19
N MET A 191 22.24 -30.84 -11.54
CA MET A 191 23.41 -31.59 -11.97
C MET A 191 23.38 -32.98 -11.34
N LYS A 192 23.62 -34.03 -12.15
CA LYS A 192 23.97 -35.34 -11.63
C LYS A 192 25.46 -35.29 -11.30
N CYS A 193 25.82 -35.38 -10.01
CA CYS A 193 27.19 -35.64 -9.62
C CYS A 193 27.58 -37.01 -10.13
N GLY A 194 28.72 -37.11 -10.83
CA GLY A 194 29.35 -38.38 -11.12
C GLY A 194 29.83 -39.08 -9.84
N PRO A 195 30.23 -40.35 -9.88
CA PRO A 195 30.63 -41.11 -8.71
C PRO A 195 31.87 -40.57 -7.98
N GLU A 196 32.56 -39.58 -8.55
CA GLU A 196 33.65 -38.86 -7.90
C GLU A 196 33.16 -37.45 -7.52
N GLY A 197 32.97 -37.25 -6.20
CA GLY A 197 32.42 -36.02 -5.64
C GLY A 197 33.21 -34.75 -6.05
N GLY A 198 32.67 -34.00 -6.99
CA GLY A 198 33.18 -32.69 -7.32
C GLY A 198 32.69 -31.66 -6.29
N HIS A 199 33.61 -30.88 -5.74
CA HIS A 199 33.28 -29.74 -4.88
C HIS A 199 32.52 -28.68 -5.67
N ILE A 200 31.30 -28.35 -5.23
CA ILE A 200 30.56 -27.20 -5.69
C ILE A 200 31.17 -25.97 -4.99
N ALA A 201 31.82 -25.12 -5.76
CA ALA A 201 32.21 -23.81 -5.27
C ALA A 201 30.95 -22.91 -5.24
N GLU A 202 30.45 -22.59 -4.03
CA GLU A 202 29.50 -21.50 -3.86
C GLU A 202 30.18 -20.18 -4.23
N ARG A 203 29.68 -19.52 -5.25
CA ARG A 203 29.97 -18.10 -5.50
C ARG A 203 28.71 -17.33 -5.19
N SER A 204 28.80 -16.53 -4.13
CA SER A 204 27.88 -15.45 -3.77
C SER A 204 27.93 -14.32 -4.79
#